data_5a77c76b272d049899638e70e5458a81
#
_entry.id   5a77c76b272d049899638e70e5458a81
#
_cell.length_a   1.000
_cell.length_b   1.000
_cell.length_c   1.000
_cell.angle_alpha   90.00
_cell.angle_beta   90.00
_cell.angle_gamma   90.00
#
_symmetry.space_group_name_H-M   'P 1'
#
loop_
_entity.id
_entity.type
_entity.pdbx_description
1 polymer ?
#
loop_
_entity_poly.entity_id
_entity_poly.type
_entity_poly.pdbx_seq_one_letter_code
_entity_poly.pdbx_strand_id
1 'polypeptide(L)'
;KDGAFKPAFEALVAEIQRVKQHGFLKSEYDRARTDVLKMFEDQFKARADRKNGSFCEEYKNYFLDGGYIPGIEVEKQLMEMIAEQVTPEMVAQYIQEMITTDGKNLVITVTGPKKDGITYPSEAEVIKLYNECVAKPIEAKKEEIVDTNLIDKNLKGGKIVKEKKNQKFGTTELTLQNGI
;
A
#
# COMPACT_ATOMS: atom_id res chain seq x y z
N LYS A 1 14.04 -16.63 3.45
CA LYS A 1 15.25 -17.42 3.84
C LYS A 1 15.99 -17.80 2.57
N ASP A 2 17.31 -17.78 2.61
CA ASP A 2 18.17 -18.26 1.53
C ASP A 2 17.78 -19.72 1.19
N GLY A 3 17.65 -20.05 -0.11
CA GLY A 3 17.28 -21.39 -0.56
C GLY A 3 15.78 -21.74 -0.59
N ALA A 4 14.89 -20.85 -0.15
CA ALA A 4 13.44 -21.08 -0.17
C ALA A 4 12.75 -20.53 -1.45
N PHE A 5 13.39 -20.67 -2.62
CA PHE A 5 12.87 -20.14 -3.89
C PHE A 5 11.48 -20.71 -4.21
N LYS A 6 11.35 -22.03 -4.24
CA LYS A 6 10.11 -22.69 -4.68
C LYS A 6 8.87 -22.24 -3.90
N PRO A 7 8.81 -22.33 -2.56
CA PRO A 7 7.62 -21.90 -1.82
C PRO A 7 7.34 -20.41 -1.93
N ALA A 8 8.37 -19.56 -2.03
CA ALA A 8 8.18 -18.13 -2.23
C ALA A 8 7.60 -17.81 -3.61
N PHE A 9 8.09 -18.50 -4.65
CA PHE A 9 7.61 -18.35 -6.01
C PHE A 9 6.16 -18.86 -6.15
N GLU A 10 5.85 -20.02 -5.58
CA GLU A 10 4.48 -20.56 -5.55
C GLU A 10 3.51 -19.61 -4.87
N ALA A 11 3.88 -19.03 -3.73
CA ALA A 11 3.06 -18.06 -3.01
C ALA A 11 2.83 -16.78 -3.85
N LEU A 12 3.89 -16.26 -4.49
CA LEU A 12 3.80 -15.08 -5.35
C LEU A 12 2.85 -15.30 -6.52
N VAL A 13 3.02 -16.41 -7.26
CA VAL A 13 2.16 -16.72 -8.42
C VAL A 13 0.73 -16.99 -7.96
N ALA A 14 0.51 -17.64 -6.81
CA ALA A 14 -0.81 -17.86 -6.25
C ALA A 14 -1.54 -16.53 -5.94
N GLU A 15 -0.86 -15.54 -5.35
CA GLU A 15 -1.46 -14.23 -5.10
C GLU A 15 -1.79 -13.48 -6.40
N ILE A 16 -0.90 -13.52 -7.41
CA ILE A 16 -1.17 -12.92 -8.73
C ILE A 16 -2.41 -13.58 -9.36
N GLN A 17 -2.50 -14.90 -9.33
CA GLN A 17 -3.65 -15.64 -9.86
C GLN A 17 -4.94 -15.35 -9.05
N ARG A 18 -4.84 -15.16 -7.74
CA ARG A 18 -5.99 -14.80 -6.90
C ARG A 18 -6.54 -13.44 -7.30
N VAL A 19 -5.69 -12.45 -7.48
CA VAL A 19 -6.10 -11.12 -7.95
C VAL A 19 -6.72 -11.21 -9.35
N LYS A 20 -6.11 -12.00 -10.25
CA LYS A 20 -6.64 -12.22 -11.61
C LYS A 20 -8.04 -12.83 -11.61
N GLN A 21 -8.31 -13.79 -10.73
CA GLN A 21 -9.57 -14.55 -10.71
C GLN A 21 -10.64 -13.90 -9.83
N HIS A 22 -10.26 -13.28 -8.73
CA HIS A 22 -11.18 -12.85 -7.67
C HIS A 22 -11.09 -11.36 -7.31
N GLY A 23 -10.08 -10.62 -7.84
CA GLY A 23 -9.86 -9.22 -7.49
C GLY A 23 -9.34 -9.02 -6.07
N PHE A 24 -9.72 -7.90 -5.47
CA PHE A 24 -9.30 -7.48 -4.14
C PHE A 24 -10.46 -7.55 -3.15
N LEU A 25 -10.14 -7.69 -1.86
CA LEU A 25 -11.12 -7.49 -0.79
C LEU A 25 -11.47 -6.01 -0.65
N LYS A 26 -12.71 -5.75 -0.23
CA LYS A 26 -13.15 -4.37 0.06
C LYS A 26 -12.26 -3.72 1.12
N SER A 27 -11.87 -4.44 2.15
CA SER A 27 -10.97 -3.94 3.21
C SER A 27 -9.58 -3.58 2.69
N GLU A 28 -9.06 -4.31 1.69
CA GLU A 28 -7.77 -3.99 1.05
C GLU A 28 -7.87 -2.68 0.26
N TYR A 29 -8.94 -2.53 -0.51
CA TYR A 29 -9.22 -1.29 -1.24
C TYR A 29 -9.39 -0.09 -0.29
N ASP A 30 -10.21 -0.22 0.75
CA ASP A 30 -10.49 0.87 1.68
C ASP A 30 -9.21 1.36 2.39
N ARG A 31 -8.30 0.44 2.76
CA ARG A 31 -6.98 0.79 3.32
C ARG A 31 -6.13 1.52 2.30
N ALA A 32 -5.97 0.97 1.09
CA ALA A 32 -5.17 1.58 0.04
C ALA A 32 -5.69 2.98 -0.33
N ARG A 33 -7.02 3.15 -0.43
CA ARG A 33 -7.66 4.44 -0.66
C ARG A 33 -7.34 5.44 0.45
N THR A 34 -7.43 5.01 1.71
CA THR A 34 -7.12 5.85 2.87
C THR A 34 -5.64 6.28 2.85
N ASP A 35 -4.73 5.35 2.57
CA ASP A 35 -3.30 5.63 2.51
C ASP A 35 -2.95 6.62 1.39
N VAL A 36 -3.55 6.47 0.22
CA VAL A 36 -3.35 7.39 -0.92
C VAL A 36 -3.86 8.80 -0.57
N LEU A 37 -5.07 8.92 -0.05
CA LEU A 37 -5.62 10.22 0.35
C LEU A 37 -4.78 10.89 1.44
N LYS A 38 -4.33 10.11 2.42
CA LYS A 38 -3.45 10.57 3.48
C LYS A 38 -2.10 11.05 2.94
N MET A 39 -1.53 10.37 1.98
CA MET A 39 -0.28 10.76 1.33
C MET A 39 -0.40 12.15 0.69
N PHE A 40 -1.47 12.42 -0.07
CA PHE A 40 -1.69 13.73 -0.69
C PHE A 40 -1.96 14.82 0.35
N GLU A 41 -2.69 14.51 1.40
CA GLU A 41 -2.90 15.44 2.52
C GLU A 41 -1.59 15.82 3.22
N ASP A 42 -0.72 14.85 3.49
CA ASP A 42 0.56 15.08 4.15
C ASP A 42 1.52 15.88 3.24
N GLN A 43 1.55 15.58 1.95
CA GLN A 43 2.31 16.38 0.98
C GLN A 43 1.80 17.83 0.90
N PHE A 44 0.47 18.02 0.91
CA PHE A 44 -0.11 19.35 0.95
C PHE A 44 0.26 20.13 2.22
N LYS A 45 0.21 19.48 3.38
CA LYS A 45 0.63 20.08 4.66
C LYS A 45 2.11 20.48 4.65
N ALA A 46 2.95 19.64 4.07
CA ALA A 46 4.40 19.84 3.99
C ALA A 46 4.85 20.66 2.77
N ARG A 47 3.95 21.25 1.98
CA ARG A 47 4.29 21.93 0.71
C ARG A 47 5.29 23.07 0.84
N ALA A 48 5.28 23.78 1.97
CA ALA A 48 6.23 24.87 2.24
C ALA A 48 7.66 24.35 2.50
N ASP A 49 7.80 23.12 2.95
CA ASP A 49 9.08 22.49 3.29
C ASP A 49 9.59 21.56 2.18
N ARG A 50 8.95 21.58 1.01
CA ARG A 50 9.31 20.74 -0.13
C ARG A 50 10.72 21.08 -0.63
N LYS A 51 11.55 20.05 -0.78
CA LYS A 51 12.94 20.20 -1.21
C LYS A 51 13.06 20.49 -2.72
N ASN A 52 14.04 21.31 -3.10
CA ASN A 52 14.29 21.64 -4.51
C ASN A 52 14.50 20.43 -5.40
N GLY A 53 15.14 19.36 -4.89
CA GLY A 53 15.33 18.11 -5.65
C GLY A 53 14.01 17.48 -6.11
N SER A 54 12.95 17.56 -5.31
CA SER A 54 11.63 17.06 -5.72
C SER A 54 11.02 17.85 -6.88
N PHE A 55 11.22 19.17 -6.91
CA PHE A 55 10.81 20.01 -8.04
C PHE A 55 11.62 19.70 -9.30
N CYS A 56 12.94 19.47 -9.17
CA CYS A 56 13.77 19.10 -10.30
C CYS A 56 13.32 17.78 -10.94
N GLU A 57 12.99 16.78 -10.13
CA GLU A 57 12.47 15.50 -10.63
C GLU A 57 11.10 15.67 -11.31
N GLU A 58 10.20 16.46 -10.75
CA GLU A 58 8.91 16.76 -11.32
C GLU A 58 9.03 17.44 -12.69
N TYR A 59 9.87 18.48 -12.80
CA TYR A 59 10.10 19.20 -14.05
C TYR A 59 10.82 18.34 -15.11
N LYS A 60 11.75 17.50 -14.67
CA LYS A 60 12.41 16.53 -15.55
C LYS A 60 11.39 15.56 -16.14
N ASN A 61 10.54 14.97 -15.31
CA ASN A 61 9.53 14.02 -15.76
C ASN A 61 8.49 14.69 -16.69
N TYR A 62 8.07 15.92 -16.36
CA TYR A 62 7.22 16.71 -17.24
C TYR A 62 7.86 16.90 -18.64
N PHE A 63 9.14 17.27 -18.66
CA PHE A 63 9.84 17.50 -19.93
C PHE A 63 10.02 16.22 -20.75
N LEU A 64 10.34 15.11 -20.10
CA LEU A 64 10.60 13.83 -20.78
C LEU A 64 9.32 13.11 -21.21
N ASP A 65 8.30 13.13 -20.37
CA ASP A 65 7.10 12.30 -20.52
C ASP A 65 5.87 13.10 -20.97
N GLY A 66 5.97 14.44 -21.06
CA GLY A 66 4.89 15.32 -21.49
C GLY A 66 3.72 15.40 -20.51
N GLY A 67 3.98 15.17 -19.23
CA GLY A 67 2.96 15.21 -18.16
C GLY A 67 2.45 16.61 -17.85
N TYR A 68 1.75 16.75 -16.73
CA TYR A 68 1.26 18.02 -16.21
C TYR A 68 1.88 18.32 -14.85
N ILE A 69 2.01 19.60 -14.52
CA ILE A 69 2.48 20.07 -13.20
C ILE A 69 1.40 20.97 -12.60
N PRO A 70 0.29 20.42 -12.11
CA PRO A 70 -0.81 21.22 -11.58
C PRO A 70 -0.52 21.82 -10.21
N GLY A 71 0.48 21.27 -9.50
CA GLY A 71 0.81 21.60 -8.13
C GLY A 71 -0.03 20.83 -7.11
N ILE A 72 0.52 20.68 -5.90
CA ILE A 72 -0.05 19.79 -4.87
C ILE A 72 -1.47 20.17 -4.42
N GLU A 73 -1.85 21.44 -4.51
CA GLU A 73 -3.20 21.92 -4.20
C GLU A 73 -4.22 21.28 -5.15
N VAL A 74 -3.93 21.32 -6.45
CA VAL A 74 -4.82 20.77 -7.49
C VAL A 74 -4.74 19.25 -7.49
N GLU A 75 -3.56 18.67 -7.30
CA GLU A 75 -3.36 17.22 -7.22
C GLU A 75 -4.17 16.61 -6.08
N LYS A 76 -4.17 17.25 -4.90
CA LYS A 76 -4.96 16.82 -3.75
C LYS A 76 -6.46 16.84 -4.06
N GLN A 77 -6.97 17.96 -4.59
CA GLN A 77 -8.38 18.09 -4.96
C GLN A 77 -8.81 17.06 -6.03
N LEU A 78 -7.97 16.86 -7.04
CA LEU A 78 -8.21 15.88 -8.09
C LEU A 78 -8.23 14.46 -7.51
N MET A 79 -7.30 14.13 -6.63
CA MET A 79 -7.23 12.81 -6.00
C MET A 79 -8.44 12.54 -5.09
N GLU A 80 -8.89 13.54 -4.32
CA GLU A 80 -10.12 13.44 -3.53
C GLU A 80 -11.34 13.16 -4.42
N MET A 81 -11.47 13.88 -5.52
CA MET A 81 -12.56 13.69 -6.49
C MET A 81 -12.50 12.31 -7.18
N ILE A 82 -11.32 11.87 -7.59
CA ILE A 82 -11.11 10.54 -8.19
C ILE A 82 -11.46 9.44 -7.17
N ALA A 83 -11.00 9.58 -5.93
CA ALA A 83 -11.25 8.60 -4.90
C ALA A 83 -12.74 8.43 -4.52
N GLU A 84 -13.60 9.40 -4.84
CA GLU A 84 -15.06 9.27 -4.69
C GLU A 84 -15.70 8.46 -5.83
N GLN A 85 -15.08 8.44 -6.99
CA GLN A 85 -15.64 7.82 -8.19
C GLN A 85 -15.09 6.42 -8.48
N VAL A 86 -13.82 6.16 -8.08
CA VAL A 86 -13.18 4.87 -8.31
C VAL A 86 -13.70 3.83 -7.32
N THR A 87 -14.15 2.70 -7.84
CA THR A 87 -14.65 1.58 -7.03
C THR A 87 -13.64 0.44 -6.94
N PRO A 88 -13.77 -0.46 -5.95
CA PRO A 88 -12.94 -1.67 -5.88
C PRO A 88 -12.98 -2.50 -7.15
N GLU A 89 -14.16 -2.60 -7.79
CA GLU A 89 -14.39 -3.36 -9.02
C GLU A 89 -13.62 -2.75 -10.20
N MET A 90 -13.62 -1.43 -10.33
CA MET A 90 -12.87 -0.73 -11.38
C MET A 90 -11.36 -0.99 -11.24
N VAL A 91 -10.83 -0.94 -10.02
CA VAL A 91 -9.41 -1.23 -9.76
C VAL A 91 -9.11 -2.71 -10.05
N ALA A 92 -9.98 -3.62 -9.61
CA ALA A 92 -9.83 -5.05 -9.88
C ALA A 92 -9.83 -5.34 -11.38
N GLN A 93 -10.77 -4.79 -12.13
CA GLN A 93 -10.87 -4.96 -13.58
C GLN A 93 -9.59 -4.47 -14.28
N TYR A 94 -9.12 -3.27 -13.95
CA TYR A 94 -7.90 -2.71 -14.54
C TYR A 94 -6.69 -3.63 -14.32
N ILE A 95 -6.48 -4.11 -13.10
CA ILE A 95 -5.38 -5.02 -12.78
C ILE A 95 -5.56 -6.38 -13.46
N GLN A 96 -6.78 -6.90 -13.51
CA GLN A 96 -7.09 -8.18 -14.18
C GLN A 96 -6.79 -8.15 -15.67
N GLU A 97 -7.01 -7.02 -16.34
CA GLU A 97 -6.66 -6.81 -17.74
C GLU A 97 -5.13 -6.77 -17.95
N MET A 98 -4.38 -6.25 -16.99
CA MET A 98 -2.91 -6.21 -17.06
C MET A 98 -2.25 -7.57 -16.83
N ILE A 99 -2.87 -8.45 -16.05
CA ILE A 99 -2.32 -9.77 -15.73
C ILE A 99 -2.63 -10.74 -16.88
N THR A 100 -1.60 -11.16 -17.62
CA THR A 100 -1.73 -12.18 -18.67
C THR A 100 -1.61 -13.59 -18.09
N THR A 101 -2.38 -14.53 -18.60
CA THR A 101 -2.34 -15.94 -18.20
C THR A 101 -1.79 -16.88 -19.28
N ASP A 102 -1.63 -16.35 -20.51
CA ASP A 102 -1.13 -17.08 -21.67
C ASP A 102 0.40 -16.96 -21.86
N GLY A 103 1.09 -16.36 -20.89
CA GLY A 103 2.54 -16.15 -20.91
C GLY A 103 3.01 -15.03 -21.85
N LYS A 104 2.11 -14.36 -22.58
CA LYS A 104 2.48 -13.19 -23.39
C LYS A 104 2.83 -12.01 -22.50
N ASN A 105 3.84 -11.24 -22.90
CA ASN A 105 4.32 -10.06 -22.16
C ASN A 105 4.75 -10.37 -20.71
N LEU A 106 5.10 -11.64 -20.42
CA LEU A 106 5.60 -12.06 -19.11
C LEU A 106 7.12 -12.22 -19.14
N VAL A 107 7.81 -11.57 -18.25
CA VAL A 107 9.24 -11.78 -17.99
C VAL A 107 9.43 -12.18 -16.54
N ILE A 108 10.09 -13.32 -16.33
CA ILE A 108 10.42 -13.80 -14.99
C ILE A 108 11.94 -13.67 -14.79
N THR A 109 12.34 -12.84 -13.84
CA THR A 109 13.74 -12.66 -13.48
C THR A 109 14.00 -13.22 -12.09
N VAL A 110 14.97 -14.12 -11.97
CA VAL A 110 15.41 -14.68 -10.71
C VAL A 110 16.81 -14.18 -10.40
N THR A 111 16.95 -13.42 -9.33
CA THR A 111 18.22 -12.87 -8.88
C THR A 111 18.50 -13.25 -7.44
N GLY A 112 19.76 -13.40 -7.08
CA GLY A 112 20.15 -13.68 -5.71
C GLY A 112 21.66 -13.74 -5.52
N PRO A 113 22.14 -13.76 -4.27
CA PRO A 113 23.56 -13.82 -3.96
C PRO A 113 24.17 -15.16 -4.33
N LYS A 114 25.36 -15.15 -4.90
CA LYS A 114 26.15 -16.37 -5.10
C LYS A 114 26.75 -16.77 -3.76
N LYS A 115 26.21 -17.80 -3.13
CA LYS A 115 26.68 -18.36 -1.85
C LYS A 115 26.82 -19.87 -1.96
N ASP A 116 27.77 -20.43 -1.20
CA ASP A 116 27.94 -21.88 -1.13
C ASP A 116 26.68 -22.53 -0.52
N GLY A 117 26.24 -23.65 -1.13
CA GLY A 117 25.06 -24.37 -0.69
C GLY A 117 23.71 -23.81 -1.19
N ILE A 118 23.71 -22.71 -1.95
CA ILE A 118 22.49 -22.19 -2.60
C ILE A 118 22.52 -22.55 -4.07
N THR A 119 21.50 -23.28 -4.51
CA THR A 119 21.28 -23.59 -5.93
C THR A 119 20.03 -22.86 -6.40
N TYR A 120 20.15 -22.12 -7.46
CA TYR A 120 19.01 -21.49 -8.15
C TYR A 120 18.45 -22.40 -9.23
N PRO A 121 17.13 -22.37 -9.48
CA PRO A 121 16.53 -23.16 -10.53
C PRO A 121 17.00 -22.72 -11.90
N SER A 122 17.05 -23.66 -12.82
CA SER A 122 17.25 -23.37 -14.24
C SER A 122 16.02 -22.68 -14.85
N GLU A 123 16.17 -22.05 -16.01
CA GLU A 123 15.07 -21.43 -16.75
C GLU A 123 13.91 -22.42 -16.98
N ALA A 124 14.23 -23.65 -17.43
CA ALA A 124 13.23 -24.67 -17.68
C ALA A 124 12.44 -25.06 -16.40
N GLU A 125 13.11 -25.12 -15.25
CA GLU A 125 12.47 -25.41 -13.97
C GLU A 125 11.56 -24.25 -13.52
N VAL A 126 11.96 -23.01 -13.75
CA VAL A 126 11.12 -21.82 -13.43
C VAL A 126 9.87 -21.82 -14.30
N ILE A 127 10.01 -22.03 -15.61
CA ILE A 127 8.86 -22.09 -16.54
C ILE A 127 7.92 -23.23 -16.18
N LYS A 128 8.45 -24.42 -15.89
CA LYS A 128 7.65 -25.55 -15.44
C LYS A 128 6.88 -25.24 -14.17
N LEU A 129 7.55 -24.69 -13.16
CA LEU A 129 6.93 -24.32 -11.89
C LEU A 129 5.86 -23.24 -12.06
N TYR A 130 6.09 -22.25 -12.92
CA TYR A 130 5.09 -21.24 -13.26
C TYR A 130 3.81 -21.87 -13.82
N ASN A 131 3.96 -22.74 -14.84
CA ASN A 131 2.84 -23.40 -15.47
C ASN A 131 2.06 -24.29 -14.48
N GLU A 132 2.77 -25.00 -13.60
CA GLU A 132 2.15 -25.80 -12.54
C GLU A 132 1.36 -24.92 -11.54
N CYS A 133 1.87 -23.72 -11.21
CA CYS A 133 1.20 -22.80 -10.31
C CYS A 133 -0.06 -22.17 -10.95
N VAL A 134 0.03 -21.77 -12.21
CA VAL A 134 -1.11 -21.18 -12.95
C VAL A 134 -2.24 -22.18 -13.15
N ALA A 135 -1.92 -23.48 -13.30
CA ALA A 135 -2.91 -24.54 -13.46
C ALA A 135 -3.64 -24.92 -12.15
N LYS A 136 -3.14 -24.48 -10.98
CA LYS A 136 -3.78 -24.80 -9.69
C LYS A 136 -5.04 -23.96 -9.50
N PRO A 137 -6.14 -24.55 -9.00
CA PRO A 137 -7.30 -23.76 -8.58
C PRO A 137 -6.92 -22.87 -7.37
N ILE A 138 -7.38 -21.63 -7.40
CA ILE A 138 -7.12 -20.67 -6.33
C ILE A 138 -8.45 -20.26 -5.71
N GLU A 139 -8.55 -20.39 -4.39
CA GLU A 139 -9.71 -19.92 -3.64
C GLU A 139 -9.67 -18.39 -3.46
N ALA A 140 -10.85 -17.75 -3.46
CA ALA A 140 -10.99 -16.36 -3.11
C ALA A 140 -10.54 -16.12 -1.66
N LYS A 141 -9.90 -15.00 -1.43
CA LYS A 141 -9.57 -14.55 -0.07
C LYS A 141 -10.85 -14.18 0.68
N LYS A 142 -10.92 -14.51 1.96
CA LYS A 142 -12.07 -14.17 2.80
C LYS A 142 -11.78 -12.91 3.59
N GLU A 143 -12.81 -12.08 3.77
CA GLU A 143 -12.71 -10.96 4.70
C GLU A 143 -12.49 -11.50 6.12
N GLU A 144 -11.39 -11.09 6.72
CA GLU A 144 -11.14 -11.29 8.15
C GLU A 144 -11.43 -9.97 8.86
N ILE A 145 -12.66 -9.82 9.33
CA ILE A 145 -13.02 -8.68 10.17
C ILE A 145 -12.52 -8.99 11.57
N VAL A 146 -11.41 -8.39 11.93
CA VAL A 146 -10.94 -8.40 13.31
C VAL A 146 -11.68 -7.28 14.04
N ASP A 147 -12.90 -7.58 14.47
CA ASP A 147 -13.74 -6.67 15.26
C ASP A 147 -13.41 -6.82 16.76
N THR A 148 -12.13 -6.72 17.08
CA THR A 148 -11.67 -6.68 18.48
C THR A 148 -11.29 -5.26 18.83
N ASN A 149 -12.00 -4.67 19.77
CA ASN A 149 -11.55 -3.43 20.39
C ASN A 149 -10.13 -3.61 20.92
N LEU A 150 -9.25 -2.67 20.62
CA LEU A 150 -7.86 -2.67 21.12
C LEU A 150 -7.81 -2.75 22.66
N ILE A 151 -8.90 -2.37 23.32
CA ILE A 151 -9.06 -2.37 24.77
C ILE A 151 -10.45 -2.92 25.09
N ASP A 152 -10.50 -4.09 25.74
CA ASP A 152 -11.74 -4.79 26.11
C ASP A 152 -12.50 -4.13 27.28
N LYS A 153 -11.96 -3.06 27.86
CA LYS A 153 -12.55 -2.36 29.00
C LYS A 153 -13.00 -0.96 28.61
N ASN A 154 -14.21 -0.59 29.01
CA ASN A 154 -14.65 0.80 29.00
C ASN A 154 -13.73 1.63 29.90
N LEU A 155 -12.80 2.36 29.28
CA LEU A 155 -11.93 3.29 30.00
C LEU A 155 -12.78 4.49 30.44
N LYS A 156 -12.88 4.68 31.75
CA LYS A 156 -13.43 5.93 32.28
C LYS A 156 -12.40 7.03 32.09
N GLY A 157 -12.81 8.14 31.47
CA GLY A 157 -11.97 9.32 31.33
C GLY A 157 -11.44 9.79 32.68
N GLY A 158 -10.19 10.23 32.72
CA GLY A 158 -9.59 10.81 33.91
C GLY A 158 -10.31 12.12 34.29
N LYS A 159 -10.51 12.35 35.61
CA LYS A 159 -11.05 13.64 36.09
C LYS A 159 -9.92 14.66 36.15
N ILE A 160 -10.18 15.83 35.60
CA ILE A 160 -9.29 17.00 35.73
C ILE A 160 -9.47 17.53 37.15
N VAL A 161 -8.41 17.58 37.94
CA VAL A 161 -8.39 18.09 39.31
C VAL A 161 -7.77 19.48 39.42
N LYS A 162 -6.98 19.90 38.44
CA LYS A 162 -6.39 21.22 38.37
C LYS A 162 -6.23 21.67 36.94
N GLU A 163 -6.53 22.94 36.71
CA GLU A 163 -6.28 23.65 35.44
C GLU A 163 -5.47 24.91 35.71
N LYS A 164 -4.40 25.14 34.94
CA LYS A 164 -3.56 26.33 35.02
C LYS A 164 -3.27 26.82 33.62
N LYS A 165 -3.70 28.06 33.34
CA LYS A 165 -3.36 28.74 32.07
C LYS A 165 -1.99 29.37 32.15
N ASN A 166 -1.15 29.10 31.16
CA ASN A 166 0.14 29.73 31.00
C ASN A 166 0.07 30.73 29.86
N GLN A 167 -0.10 31.99 30.21
CA GLN A 167 -0.27 33.10 29.24
C GLN A 167 0.99 33.28 28.37
N LYS A 168 2.19 33.01 28.91
CA LYS A 168 3.45 33.21 28.21
C LYS A 168 3.60 32.27 26.99
N PHE A 169 3.07 31.07 27.10
CA PHE A 169 3.16 30.05 26.04
C PHE A 169 1.81 29.72 25.39
N GLY A 170 0.73 30.38 25.80
CA GLY A 170 -0.60 30.12 25.27
C GLY A 170 -1.11 28.69 25.54
N THR A 171 -0.56 27.99 26.55
CA THR A 171 -0.89 26.63 26.91
C THR A 171 -1.77 26.54 28.13
N THR A 172 -2.54 25.44 28.21
CA THR A 172 -3.30 25.08 29.42
C THR A 172 -2.71 23.78 29.99
N GLU A 173 -2.20 23.85 31.21
CA GLU A 173 -1.70 22.71 31.98
C GLU A 173 -2.88 22.07 32.72
N LEU A 174 -3.12 20.79 32.48
CA LEU A 174 -4.15 20.02 33.16
C LEU A 174 -3.49 19.00 34.09
N THR A 175 -3.98 18.88 35.31
CA THR A 175 -3.58 17.79 36.19
C THR A 175 -4.77 16.83 36.35
N LEU A 176 -4.55 15.56 36.04
CA LEU A 176 -5.56 14.53 36.18
C LEU A 176 -5.51 13.92 37.60
N GLN A 177 -6.61 13.27 38.02
CA GLN A 177 -6.71 12.66 39.34
C GLN A 177 -5.67 11.56 39.58
N ASN A 178 -5.13 10.96 38.53
CA ASN A 178 -4.08 9.92 38.59
C ASN A 178 -2.65 10.49 38.64
N GLY A 179 -2.50 11.82 38.74
CA GLY A 179 -1.21 12.48 38.87
C GLY A 179 -0.48 12.83 37.56
N ILE A 180 -1.12 12.60 36.41
CA ILE A 180 -0.62 13.03 35.11
C ILE A 180 -1.02 14.47 34.86
#